data_7b34559bf9a583e07cca0558eecfab2a
#
_entry.id   7b34559bf9a583e07cca0558eecfab2a
#
_cell.length_a   1.000
_cell.length_b   1.000
_cell.length_c   1.000
_cell.angle_alpha   90.00
_cell.angle_beta   90.00
_cell.angle_gamma   90.00
#
_symmetry.space_group_name_H-M   'P 1'
#
loop_
_entity.id
_entity.type
_entity.pdbx_description
1 polymer ?
#
loop_
_entity_poly.entity_id
_entity_poly.type
_entity_poly.pdbx_seq_one_letter_code
_entity_poly.pdbx_strand_id
1 'polypeptide(L)'
;MRDGERLVAPTLDGIRRDHVARYQWAAKMLPKGSRVIDFACGVGYGTKILADAGHRAYGFDIDEEALSYARKHYRHGQDYHRANGNAPGELGAAEAAVCFETIEHLEDPRPLLKALRVSAPLLIASVPNEDVMPYEIAPGIVTEFHHRHYTKYDFKALLQECGWCVTEWHGQEGDQSEVEPHVNGRTLVVVARREAIPDEVARGKHVAILGLGPSLDQYLDITKRLGGRSKFCDEVWAINALGDVFDCDLIFHMDDVRIQEIRATAAPASNIAAMLKWLKTAKCPVVTSRAHPGYPALVEFPLEEVLNHLGHDYFNTTAPYAIAFAIHTGAATISVFGMDFTYPNVHDAEKGRACVEFWLGQAHARGIKINLPKTTTLMDSMYPRSSRLYGYDTLDVGFNIQQDGKLKLEFKEREKLPTAAEIERLYDHSAPISKQHTGTKE
;
A
#
# COMPACT_ATOMS: atom_id res chain seq x y z
N MET A 1 20.53 -31.44 -16.44
CA MET A 1 19.46 -32.22 -15.77
C MET A 1 20.11 -33.37 -14.99
N ARG A 2 20.76 -33.07 -13.85
CA ARG A 2 21.53 -34.08 -13.08
C ARG A 2 20.89 -34.46 -11.75
N ASP A 3 19.77 -33.86 -11.38
CA ASP A 3 19.17 -34.06 -10.06
C ASP A 3 18.07 -35.13 -10.16
N GLY A 4 18.26 -36.25 -9.48
CA GLY A 4 17.38 -37.43 -9.56
C GLY A 4 15.92 -37.21 -9.12
N GLU A 5 15.56 -36.04 -8.65
CA GLU A 5 14.20 -35.69 -8.21
C GLU A 5 13.35 -34.99 -9.30
N ARG A 6 13.99 -34.44 -10.34
CA ARG A 6 13.26 -33.71 -11.37
C ARG A 6 12.50 -34.63 -12.32
N LEU A 7 11.17 -34.43 -12.41
CA LEU A 7 10.32 -35.18 -13.34
C LEU A 7 10.50 -34.64 -14.77
N VAL A 8 10.97 -35.49 -15.67
CA VAL A 8 11.25 -35.12 -17.06
C VAL A 8 10.51 -36.04 -18.02
N ALA A 9 9.55 -35.52 -18.74
CA ALA A 9 8.84 -36.22 -19.80
C ALA A 9 8.39 -35.24 -20.89
N PRO A 10 8.29 -35.65 -22.15
CA PRO A 10 7.89 -34.78 -23.26
C PRO A 10 6.37 -34.50 -23.29
N THR A 11 5.57 -35.26 -22.56
CA THR A 11 4.13 -35.15 -22.45
C THR A 11 3.67 -35.32 -20.98
N LEU A 12 2.47 -34.88 -20.66
CA LEU A 12 1.91 -34.97 -19.30
C LEU A 12 1.72 -36.41 -18.81
N ASP A 13 1.54 -37.39 -19.70
CA ASP A 13 1.37 -38.80 -19.35
C ASP A 13 2.60 -39.42 -18.70
N GLY A 14 3.78 -38.84 -18.94
CA GLY A 14 5.02 -39.25 -18.27
C GLY A 14 5.34 -38.50 -16.98
N ILE A 15 4.49 -37.57 -16.57
CA ILE A 15 4.61 -36.82 -15.33
C ILE A 15 3.79 -37.46 -14.23
N ARG A 16 4.31 -37.54 -13.02
CA ARG A 16 3.63 -38.10 -11.84
C ARG A 16 2.29 -37.37 -11.59
N ARG A 17 1.25 -38.13 -11.33
CA ARG A 17 -0.13 -37.63 -11.29
C ARG A 17 -0.35 -36.53 -10.23
N ASP A 18 0.21 -36.66 -9.05
CA ASP A 18 0.08 -35.65 -8.00
C ASP A 18 0.61 -34.28 -8.40
N HIS A 19 1.71 -34.22 -9.17
CA HIS A 19 2.23 -32.96 -9.72
C HIS A 19 1.24 -32.36 -10.74
N VAL A 20 0.73 -33.16 -11.66
CA VAL A 20 -0.27 -32.70 -12.64
C VAL A 20 -1.53 -32.21 -11.94
N ALA A 21 -2.03 -32.97 -10.97
CA ALA A 21 -3.24 -32.64 -10.19
C ALA A 21 -3.05 -31.31 -9.42
N ARG A 22 -1.85 -31.08 -8.82
CA ARG A 22 -1.55 -29.86 -8.09
C ARG A 22 -1.61 -28.61 -8.98
N TYR A 23 -1.04 -28.68 -10.16
CA TYR A 23 -1.12 -27.57 -11.12
C TYR A 23 -2.53 -27.38 -11.68
N GLN A 24 -3.27 -28.44 -11.96
CA GLN A 24 -4.66 -28.37 -12.42
C GLN A 24 -5.59 -27.80 -11.33
N TRP A 25 -5.34 -28.15 -10.08
CA TRP A 25 -6.05 -27.58 -8.94
C TRP A 25 -5.70 -26.08 -8.77
N ALA A 26 -4.41 -25.72 -8.78
CA ALA A 26 -3.97 -24.33 -8.70
C ALA A 26 -4.61 -23.48 -9.80
N ALA A 27 -4.64 -23.96 -11.03
CA ALA A 27 -5.26 -23.24 -12.15
C ALA A 27 -6.76 -22.91 -11.91
N LYS A 28 -7.48 -23.75 -11.15
CA LYS A 28 -8.88 -23.49 -10.79
C LYS A 28 -9.02 -22.47 -9.66
N MET A 29 -8.02 -22.38 -8.78
CA MET A 29 -7.98 -21.44 -7.65
C MET A 29 -7.62 -20.02 -8.08
N LEU A 30 -6.96 -19.85 -9.22
CA LEU A 30 -6.53 -18.57 -9.74
C LEU A 30 -7.67 -17.79 -10.40
N PRO A 31 -7.69 -16.44 -10.27
CA PRO A 31 -8.61 -15.59 -11.03
C PRO A 31 -8.43 -15.82 -12.55
N LYS A 32 -9.51 -15.86 -13.30
CA LYS A 32 -9.47 -16.12 -14.75
C LYS A 32 -8.57 -15.14 -15.51
N GLY A 33 -7.72 -15.67 -16.38
CA GLY A 33 -6.85 -14.87 -17.22
C GLY A 33 -5.66 -14.21 -16.50
N SER A 34 -5.37 -14.61 -15.26
CA SER A 34 -4.26 -14.08 -14.47
C SER A 34 -2.91 -14.23 -15.17
N ARG A 35 -2.03 -13.26 -14.96
CA ARG A 35 -0.58 -13.46 -15.13
C ARG A 35 -0.08 -14.23 -13.92
N VAL A 36 0.63 -15.32 -14.17
CA VAL A 36 1.07 -16.24 -13.12
C VAL A 36 2.57 -16.45 -13.23
N ILE A 37 3.28 -16.23 -12.12
CA ILE A 37 4.68 -16.65 -11.95
C ILE A 37 4.66 -18.12 -11.51
N ASP A 38 5.30 -19.00 -12.29
CA ASP A 38 5.57 -20.38 -11.93
C ASP A 38 7.05 -20.48 -11.56
N PHE A 39 7.38 -20.39 -10.28
CA PHE A 39 8.77 -20.38 -9.82
C PHE A 39 9.26 -21.79 -9.52
N ALA A 40 10.47 -22.12 -10.01
CA ALA A 40 11.04 -23.45 -10.13
C ALA A 40 10.19 -24.36 -11.05
N CYS A 41 9.86 -23.83 -12.22
CA CYS A 41 9.00 -24.49 -13.20
C CYS A 41 9.59 -25.80 -13.79
N GLY A 42 10.86 -26.06 -13.54
CA GLY A 42 11.58 -27.23 -14.06
C GLY A 42 11.52 -27.30 -15.60
N VAL A 43 11.06 -28.44 -16.11
CA VAL A 43 10.91 -28.68 -17.56
C VAL A 43 9.63 -28.06 -18.16
N GLY A 44 8.84 -27.30 -17.38
CA GLY A 44 7.78 -26.43 -17.88
C GLY A 44 6.40 -27.06 -18.03
N TYR A 45 6.16 -28.31 -17.60
CA TYR A 45 4.84 -28.95 -17.68
C TYR A 45 3.77 -28.21 -16.86
N GLY A 46 4.15 -27.70 -15.67
CA GLY A 46 3.26 -26.94 -14.81
C GLY A 46 2.87 -25.60 -15.43
N THR A 47 3.84 -24.86 -15.93
CA THR A 47 3.61 -23.60 -16.66
C THR A 47 2.65 -23.80 -17.83
N LYS A 48 2.81 -24.93 -18.55
CA LYS A 48 1.91 -25.29 -19.67
C LYS A 48 0.49 -25.57 -19.18
N ILE A 49 0.30 -26.31 -18.07
CA ILE A 49 -1.04 -26.59 -17.49
C ILE A 49 -1.74 -25.27 -17.14
N LEU A 50 -1.04 -24.34 -16.50
CA LEU A 50 -1.57 -23.01 -16.19
C LEU A 50 -1.99 -22.24 -17.44
N ALA A 51 -1.15 -22.30 -18.49
CA ALA A 51 -1.45 -21.61 -19.76
C ALA A 51 -2.64 -22.27 -20.51
N ASP A 52 -2.72 -23.61 -20.55
CA ASP A 52 -3.84 -24.32 -21.15
C ASP A 52 -5.17 -24.04 -20.43
N ALA A 53 -5.13 -23.70 -19.14
CA ALA A 53 -6.28 -23.26 -18.36
C ALA A 53 -6.69 -21.80 -18.64
N GLY A 54 -5.97 -21.08 -19.50
CA GLY A 54 -6.28 -19.73 -19.93
C GLY A 54 -5.56 -18.62 -19.17
N HIS A 55 -4.51 -18.95 -18.40
CA HIS A 55 -3.65 -17.99 -17.72
C HIS A 55 -2.46 -17.59 -18.57
N ARG A 56 -1.85 -16.42 -18.28
CA ARG A 56 -0.58 -16.00 -18.86
C ARG A 56 0.55 -16.42 -17.94
N ALA A 57 1.07 -17.63 -18.12
CA ALA A 57 2.05 -18.21 -17.23
C ALA A 57 3.49 -17.89 -17.67
N TYR A 58 4.33 -17.51 -16.70
CA TYR A 58 5.75 -17.23 -16.86
C TYR A 58 6.55 -18.20 -15.99
N GLY A 59 7.33 -19.08 -16.61
CA GLY A 59 8.14 -20.07 -15.90
C GLY A 59 9.51 -19.50 -15.54
N PHE A 60 9.93 -19.73 -14.30
CA PHE A 60 11.24 -19.36 -13.79
C PHE A 60 11.94 -20.59 -13.22
N ASP A 61 13.20 -20.83 -13.61
CA ASP A 61 14.05 -21.89 -13.06
C ASP A 61 15.52 -21.46 -13.07
N ILE A 62 16.33 -22.06 -12.21
CA ILE A 62 17.79 -21.83 -12.19
C ILE A 62 18.50 -22.57 -13.31
N ASP A 63 17.97 -23.72 -13.75
CA ASP A 63 18.60 -24.63 -14.69
C ASP A 63 18.24 -24.30 -16.15
N GLU A 64 19.19 -23.79 -16.89
CA GLU A 64 19.00 -23.43 -18.32
C GLU A 64 18.74 -24.64 -19.21
N GLU A 65 19.22 -25.86 -18.84
CA GLU A 65 18.91 -27.09 -19.58
C GLU A 65 17.41 -27.43 -19.44
N ALA A 66 16.85 -27.29 -18.22
CA ALA A 66 15.42 -27.48 -17.99
C ALA A 66 14.59 -26.46 -18.76
N LEU A 67 14.97 -25.17 -18.73
CA LEU A 67 14.30 -24.11 -19.48
C LEU A 67 14.37 -24.34 -21.00
N SER A 68 15.52 -24.84 -21.51
CA SER A 68 15.65 -25.19 -22.92
C SER A 68 14.74 -26.35 -23.29
N TYR A 69 14.60 -27.35 -22.40
CA TYR A 69 13.65 -28.45 -22.57
C TYR A 69 12.20 -27.94 -22.56
N ALA A 70 11.84 -27.04 -21.62
CA ALA A 70 10.54 -26.42 -21.53
C ALA A 70 10.15 -25.66 -22.81
N ARG A 71 11.06 -24.84 -23.34
CA ARG A 71 10.88 -24.12 -24.61
C ARG A 71 10.67 -25.04 -25.79
N LYS A 72 11.26 -26.22 -25.78
CA LYS A 72 11.13 -27.22 -26.85
C LYS A 72 9.84 -28.03 -26.80
N HIS A 73 9.42 -28.47 -25.59
CA HIS A 73 8.36 -29.47 -25.44
C HIS A 73 7.06 -28.87 -24.90
N TYR A 74 7.11 -27.79 -24.11
CA TYR A 74 5.98 -27.23 -23.40
C TYR A 74 5.67 -25.76 -23.79
N ARG A 75 6.30 -25.25 -24.85
CA ARG A 75 6.05 -23.89 -25.29
C ARG A 75 4.70 -23.77 -26.00
N HIS A 76 3.81 -22.92 -25.47
CA HIS A 76 2.53 -22.59 -26.09
C HIS A 76 2.15 -21.14 -25.74
N GLY A 77 2.97 -20.16 -26.17
CA GLY A 77 2.78 -18.75 -25.83
C GLY A 77 3.27 -18.36 -24.42
N GLN A 78 3.95 -19.27 -23.70
CA GLN A 78 4.59 -18.99 -22.42
C GLN A 78 6.02 -18.49 -22.61
N ASP A 79 6.48 -17.70 -21.64
CA ASP A 79 7.87 -17.27 -21.55
C ASP A 79 8.57 -17.98 -20.38
N TYR A 80 9.84 -18.37 -20.60
CA TYR A 80 10.67 -19.06 -19.62
C TYR A 80 11.94 -18.25 -19.37
N HIS A 81 12.19 -17.95 -18.10
CA HIS A 81 13.27 -17.07 -17.65
C HIS A 81 14.17 -17.77 -16.64
N ARG A 82 15.46 -17.44 -16.66
CA ARG A 82 16.37 -17.93 -15.64
C ARG A 82 16.29 -17.08 -14.39
N ALA A 83 16.08 -17.72 -13.22
CA ALA A 83 16.14 -17.08 -11.92
C ALA A 83 16.68 -18.04 -10.85
N ASN A 84 17.33 -17.48 -9.82
CA ASN A 84 17.88 -18.24 -8.70
C ASN A 84 17.04 -17.95 -7.45
N GLY A 85 16.50 -18.97 -6.77
CA GLY A 85 15.68 -18.82 -5.57
C GLY A 85 16.40 -18.12 -4.40
N ASN A 86 17.72 -18.28 -4.27
CA ASN A 86 18.51 -17.58 -3.24
C ASN A 86 18.75 -16.10 -3.58
N ALA A 87 18.60 -15.69 -4.85
CA ALA A 87 18.74 -14.30 -5.33
C ALA A 87 17.84 -14.08 -6.54
N PRO A 88 16.50 -14.08 -6.35
CA PRO A 88 15.53 -14.19 -7.46
C PRO A 88 15.50 -12.99 -8.42
N GLY A 89 15.99 -11.83 -8.00
CA GLY A 89 15.94 -10.61 -8.79
C GLY A 89 14.51 -10.11 -8.98
N GLU A 90 14.27 -9.39 -10.08
CA GLU A 90 12.93 -8.90 -10.45
C GLU A 90 12.17 -9.96 -11.24
N LEU A 91 11.03 -10.39 -10.72
CA LEU A 91 10.17 -11.40 -11.36
C LEU A 91 9.04 -10.79 -12.22
N GLY A 92 8.91 -9.45 -12.19
CA GLY A 92 7.80 -8.74 -12.83
C GLY A 92 6.49 -8.78 -12.02
N ALA A 93 5.50 -8.02 -12.45
CA ALA A 93 4.20 -7.98 -11.78
C ALA A 93 3.28 -9.09 -12.33
N ALA A 94 2.60 -9.78 -11.42
CA ALA A 94 1.64 -10.84 -11.71
C ALA A 94 0.44 -10.77 -10.76
N GLU A 95 -0.66 -11.43 -11.13
CA GLU A 95 -1.83 -11.56 -10.26
C GLU A 95 -1.68 -12.71 -9.26
N ALA A 96 -0.80 -13.68 -9.57
CA ALA A 96 -0.50 -14.80 -8.67
C ALA A 96 0.91 -15.38 -8.92
N ALA A 97 1.41 -16.07 -7.91
CA ALA A 97 2.60 -16.92 -8.00
C ALA A 97 2.28 -18.34 -7.55
N VAL A 98 2.88 -19.30 -8.24
CA VAL A 98 2.88 -20.71 -7.89
C VAL A 98 4.32 -21.12 -7.60
N CYS A 99 4.56 -21.84 -6.50
CA CYS A 99 5.88 -22.31 -6.09
C CYS A 99 5.74 -23.66 -5.40
N PHE A 100 5.96 -24.74 -6.16
CA PHE A 100 5.74 -26.10 -5.69
C PHE A 100 7.05 -26.87 -5.52
N GLU A 101 7.20 -27.58 -4.40
CA GLU A 101 8.34 -28.45 -4.07
C GLU A 101 9.68 -27.73 -4.38
N THR A 102 9.89 -26.59 -3.72
CA THR A 102 11.02 -25.69 -4.04
C THR A 102 11.64 -25.12 -2.76
N ILE A 103 10.80 -24.72 -1.82
CA ILE A 103 11.17 -23.97 -0.61
C ILE A 103 12.12 -24.79 0.27
N GLU A 104 11.92 -26.09 0.32
CA GLU A 104 12.75 -27.07 1.03
C GLU A 104 14.18 -27.22 0.47
N HIS A 105 14.37 -26.89 -0.82
CA HIS A 105 15.67 -26.93 -1.50
C HIS A 105 16.51 -25.67 -1.31
N LEU A 106 15.97 -24.63 -0.71
CA LEU A 106 16.67 -23.37 -0.50
C LEU A 106 17.32 -23.32 0.88
N GLU A 107 18.59 -22.94 0.95
CA GLU A 107 19.28 -22.70 2.21
C GLU A 107 18.56 -21.65 3.05
N ASP A 108 18.20 -20.51 2.43
CA ASP A 108 17.28 -19.51 2.99
C ASP A 108 16.15 -19.21 1.98
N PRO A 109 14.90 -19.63 2.26
CA PRO A 109 13.77 -19.37 1.37
C PRO A 109 13.20 -17.93 1.45
N ARG A 110 13.62 -17.13 2.44
CA ARG A 110 13.06 -15.79 2.66
C ARG A 110 13.25 -14.82 1.49
N PRO A 111 14.42 -14.79 0.80
CA PRO A 111 14.60 -13.94 -0.37
C PRO A 111 13.59 -14.25 -1.48
N LEU A 112 13.32 -15.53 -1.76
CA LEU A 112 12.32 -15.93 -2.74
C LEU A 112 10.91 -15.53 -2.31
N LEU A 113 10.50 -15.88 -1.10
CA LEU A 113 9.15 -15.59 -0.61
C LEU A 113 8.86 -14.08 -0.58
N LYS A 114 9.86 -13.26 -0.22
CA LYS A 114 9.74 -11.80 -0.28
C LYS A 114 9.66 -11.27 -1.71
N ALA A 115 10.43 -11.82 -2.66
CA ALA A 115 10.34 -11.44 -4.06
C ALA A 115 8.99 -11.81 -4.70
N LEU A 116 8.48 -13.01 -4.41
CA LEU A 116 7.14 -13.43 -4.83
C LEU A 116 6.05 -12.51 -4.25
N ARG A 117 6.18 -12.13 -2.95
CA ARG A 117 5.23 -11.21 -2.30
C ARG A 117 5.18 -9.84 -2.96
N VAL A 118 6.32 -9.35 -3.42
CA VAL A 118 6.38 -8.07 -4.13
C VAL A 118 5.75 -8.20 -5.52
N SER A 119 5.96 -9.34 -6.17
CA SER A 119 5.52 -9.56 -7.55
C SER A 119 4.05 -9.94 -7.68
N ALA A 120 3.46 -10.59 -6.67
CA ALA A 120 2.09 -11.10 -6.74
C ALA A 120 1.35 -10.96 -5.39
N PRO A 121 0.03 -10.66 -5.39
CA PRO A 121 -0.79 -10.63 -4.18
C PRO A 121 -1.24 -12.01 -3.69
N LEU A 122 -1.19 -13.04 -4.53
CA LEU A 122 -1.60 -14.40 -4.23
C LEU A 122 -0.44 -15.37 -4.45
N LEU A 123 -0.19 -16.22 -3.48
CA LEU A 123 0.78 -17.32 -3.54
C LEU A 123 0.06 -18.65 -3.33
N ILE A 124 0.32 -19.61 -4.21
CA ILE A 124 0.01 -21.02 -3.98
C ILE A 124 1.34 -21.76 -3.92
N ALA A 125 1.64 -22.37 -2.77
CA ALA A 125 2.91 -23.03 -2.55
C ALA A 125 2.73 -24.42 -1.95
N SER A 126 3.70 -25.31 -2.18
CA SER A 126 3.74 -26.60 -1.53
C SER A 126 5.11 -26.93 -0.99
N VAL A 127 5.13 -27.73 0.07
CA VAL A 127 6.35 -28.26 0.71
C VAL A 127 6.08 -29.67 1.26
N PRO A 128 7.11 -30.53 1.43
CA PRO A 128 7.01 -31.77 2.15
C PRO A 128 6.57 -31.54 3.60
N ASN A 129 5.65 -32.39 4.08
CA ASN A 129 5.09 -32.34 5.43
C ASN A 129 5.98 -33.12 6.41
N GLU A 130 6.67 -32.42 7.29
CA GLU A 130 7.55 -33.02 8.32
C GLU A 130 6.80 -34.00 9.24
N ASP A 131 5.53 -33.74 9.54
CA ASP A 131 4.71 -34.62 10.41
C ASP A 131 4.40 -35.98 9.77
N VAL A 132 4.55 -36.13 8.45
CA VAL A 132 4.23 -37.36 7.68
C VAL A 132 5.46 -37.92 6.97
N MET A 133 6.33 -37.03 6.49
CA MET A 133 7.59 -37.35 5.83
C MET A 133 8.72 -36.62 6.56
N PRO A 134 9.29 -37.18 7.65
CA PRO A 134 10.38 -36.54 8.36
C PRO A 134 11.60 -36.30 7.46
N TYR A 135 12.22 -35.14 7.61
CA TYR A 135 13.46 -34.79 6.91
C TYR A 135 14.58 -35.76 7.28
N GLU A 136 14.72 -36.11 8.57
CA GLU A 136 15.61 -37.11 9.08
C GLU A 136 14.88 -38.47 9.11
N ILE A 137 15.23 -39.35 8.14
CA ILE A 137 14.57 -40.65 7.96
C ILE A 137 15.02 -41.64 9.04
N ALA A 138 16.30 -41.54 9.47
CA ALA A 138 16.93 -42.29 10.57
C ALA A 138 18.08 -41.45 11.12
N PRO A 139 18.60 -41.73 12.35
CA PRO A 139 19.66 -40.92 12.93
C PRO A 139 20.84 -40.69 12.00
N GLY A 140 21.05 -39.43 11.57
CA GLY A 140 22.08 -39.01 10.63
C GLY A 140 21.81 -39.33 9.16
N ILE A 141 20.64 -39.86 8.81
CA ILE A 141 20.22 -40.12 7.41
C ILE A 141 19.10 -39.14 7.06
N VAL A 142 19.45 -38.13 6.27
CA VAL A 142 18.51 -37.07 5.83
C VAL A 142 18.04 -37.31 4.41
N THR A 143 16.93 -36.69 4.06
CA THR A 143 16.42 -36.65 2.68
C THR A 143 17.44 -35.93 1.78
N GLU A 144 17.88 -36.61 0.73
CA GLU A 144 18.86 -36.07 -0.24
C GLU A 144 18.25 -34.85 -0.95
N PHE A 145 19.08 -33.82 -1.23
CA PHE A 145 18.72 -32.57 -1.91
C PHE A 145 17.83 -31.59 -1.14
N HIS A 146 17.20 -31.97 -0.01
CA HIS A 146 16.45 -31.04 0.84
C HIS A 146 17.35 -30.45 1.93
N HIS A 147 17.09 -29.22 2.34
CA HIS A 147 17.69 -28.62 3.52
C HIS A 147 16.81 -28.83 4.76
N ARG A 148 15.50 -29.03 4.57
CA ARG A 148 14.51 -29.26 5.64
C ARG A 148 13.16 -29.66 5.06
N HIS A 149 12.32 -30.25 5.91
CA HIS A 149 10.88 -30.32 5.70
C HIS A 149 10.17 -29.35 6.65
N TYR A 150 8.87 -29.22 6.54
CA TYR A 150 8.11 -28.26 7.31
C TYR A 150 6.93 -28.91 7.99
N THR A 151 6.76 -28.65 9.30
CA THR A 151 5.44 -28.81 9.91
C THR A 151 4.52 -27.72 9.40
N LYS A 152 3.20 -27.92 9.54
CA LYS A 152 2.22 -26.87 9.25
C LYS A 152 2.54 -25.55 9.97
N TYR A 153 3.00 -25.62 11.22
CA TYR A 153 3.30 -24.46 12.05
C TYR A 153 4.56 -23.72 11.58
N ASP A 154 5.62 -24.46 11.25
CA ASP A 154 6.88 -23.87 10.78
C ASP A 154 6.68 -23.20 9.41
N PHE A 155 5.92 -23.83 8.51
CA PHE A 155 5.64 -23.26 7.20
C PHE A 155 4.79 -22.00 7.33
N LYS A 156 3.77 -22.01 8.20
CA LYS A 156 2.98 -20.83 8.50
C LYS A 156 3.85 -19.69 9.04
N ALA A 157 4.71 -19.99 10.02
CA ALA A 157 5.59 -18.97 10.63
C ALA A 157 6.54 -18.35 9.59
N LEU A 158 7.16 -19.17 8.72
CA LEU A 158 8.01 -18.70 7.63
C LEU A 158 7.26 -17.79 6.67
N LEU A 159 6.05 -18.17 6.26
CA LEU A 159 5.21 -17.35 5.37
C LEU A 159 4.85 -16.02 6.03
N GLN A 160 4.44 -16.03 7.30
CA GLN A 160 4.11 -14.82 8.05
C GLN A 160 5.34 -13.90 8.21
N GLU A 161 6.52 -14.45 8.53
CA GLU A 161 7.77 -13.67 8.58
C GLU A 161 8.09 -12.99 7.24
N CYS A 162 7.68 -13.60 6.13
CA CYS A 162 7.83 -13.03 4.79
C CYS A 162 6.65 -12.14 4.36
N GLY A 163 5.67 -11.87 5.25
CA GLY A 163 4.51 -11.01 4.99
C GLY A 163 3.39 -11.67 4.17
N TRP A 164 3.26 -13.00 4.28
CA TRP A 164 2.17 -13.76 3.71
C TRP A 164 1.17 -14.18 4.79
N CYS A 165 -0.12 -13.99 4.57
CA CYS A 165 -1.21 -14.51 5.38
C CYS A 165 -1.76 -15.77 4.73
N VAL A 166 -1.64 -16.93 5.39
CA VAL A 166 -2.21 -18.19 4.91
C VAL A 166 -3.72 -18.17 5.09
N THR A 167 -4.46 -18.26 3.99
CA THR A 167 -5.93 -18.25 3.97
C THR A 167 -6.52 -19.65 3.92
N GLU A 168 -5.85 -20.60 3.25
CA GLU A 168 -6.32 -21.96 3.10
C GLU A 168 -5.19 -22.97 3.22
N TRP A 169 -5.51 -24.14 3.79
CA TRP A 169 -4.65 -25.30 3.87
C TRP A 169 -5.24 -26.48 3.11
N HIS A 170 -4.40 -27.11 2.32
CA HIS A 170 -4.68 -28.31 1.57
C HIS A 170 -3.51 -29.28 1.68
N GLY A 171 -3.70 -30.50 1.19
CA GLY A 171 -2.64 -31.52 1.18
C GLY A 171 -2.83 -32.55 0.10
N GLN A 172 -1.79 -33.34 -0.11
CA GLN A 172 -1.80 -34.54 -0.96
C GLN A 172 -1.20 -35.71 -0.22
N GLU A 173 -1.85 -36.88 -0.29
CA GLU A 173 -1.43 -38.08 0.44
C GLU A 173 -0.26 -38.81 -0.22
N GLY A 174 -0.16 -38.83 -1.54
CA GLY A 174 0.89 -39.53 -2.27
C GLY A 174 0.82 -39.32 -3.78
N ASP A 175 1.61 -40.09 -4.50
CA ASP A 175 1.94 -39.92 -5.93
C ASP A 175 0.75 -39.95 -6.91
N GLN A 176 -0.40 -40.44 -6.47
CA GLN A 176 -1.63 -40.53 -7.28
C GLN A 176 -2.77 -39.67 -6.74
N SER A 177 -2.52 -38.83 -5.71
CA SER A 177 -3.56 -38.10 -5.01
C SER A 177 -3.93 -36.76 -5.68
N GLU A 178 -5.18 -36.39 -5.53
CA GLU A 178 -5.66 -35.04 -5.79
C GLU A 178 -5.30 -34.12 -4.61
N VAL A 179 -5.47 -32.80 -4.79
CA VAL A 179 -5.33 -31.83 -3.71
C VAL A 179 -6.65 -31.73 -2.95
N GLU A 180 -6.62 -31.99 -1.66
CA GLU A 180 -7.79 -32.03 -0.78
C GLU A 180 -7.64 -31.06 0.42
N PRO A 181 -8.75 -30.58 1.01
CA PRO A 181 -8.70 -29.61 2.12
C PRO A 181 -8.34 -30.26 3.46
N HIS A 182 -7.12 -30.80 3.57
CA HIS A 182 -6.55 -31.36 4.80
C HIS A 182 -5.04 -31.09 4.91
N VAL A 183 -4.44 -31.41 6.04
CA VAL A 183 -3.00 -31.23 6.32
C VAL A 183 -2.29 -32.52 6.71
N ASN A 184 -2.92 -33.67 6.51
CA ASN A 184 -2.40 -34.98 6.96
C ASN A 184 -1.64 -35.73 5.85
N GLY A 185 -1.52 -35.13 4.67
CA GLY A 185 -0.82 -35.73 3.54
C GLY A 185 0.70 -35.52 3.58
N ARG A 186 1.43 -36.23 2.70
CA ARG A 186 2.89 -36.09 2.53
C ARG A 186 3.31 -34.70 2.09
N THR A 187 2.44 -34.00 1.36
CA THR A 187 2.67 -32.63 0.88
C THR A 187 1.66 -31.67 1.51
N LEU A 188 2.14 -30.62 2.11
CA LEU A 188 1.35 -29.45 2.50
C LEU A 188 1.20 -28.53 1.30
N VAL A 189 -0.03 -28.09 1.03
CA VAL A 189 -0.33 -27.09 0.01
C VAL A 189 -1.05 -25.92 0.65
N VAL A 190 -0.57 -24.70 0.40
CA VAL A 190 -1.16 -23.48 0.97
C VAL A 190 -1.65 -22.54 -0.11
N VAL A 191 -2.75 -21.85 0.17
CA VAL A 191 -3.12 -20.59 -0.46
C VAL A 191 -2.80 -19.49 0.53
N ALA A 192 -1.94 -18.57 0.13
CA ALA A 192 -1.55 -17.44 0.96
C ALA A 192 -1.74 -16.13 0.19
N ARG A 193 -2.21 -15.11 0.88
CA ARG A 193 -2.32 -13.77 0.32
C ARG A 193 -1.25 -12.88 0.92
N ARG A 194 -0.77 -11.93 0.14
CA ARG A 194 0.08 -10.87 0.67
C ARG A 194 -0.63 -10.25 1.87
N GLU A 195 0.07 -10.15 3.00
CA GLU A 195 -0.47 -9.49 4.19
C GLU A 195 -0.89 -8.07 3.79
N ALA A 196 -2.19 -7.86 3.75
CA ALA A 196 -2.77 -6.55 3.60
C ALA A 196 -2.70 -5.81 4.95
N ILE A 197 -2.76 -4.49 4.91
CA ILE A 197 -2.97 -3.74 6.14
C ILE A 197 -4.33 -4.18 6.67
N PRO A 198 -4.43 -4.60 7.95
CA PRO A 198 -5.71 -5.06 8.48
C PRO A 198 -6.80 -4.01 8.30
N ASP A 199 -7.98 -4.41 7.83
CA ASP A 199 -9.14 -3.52 7.66
C ASP A 199 -9.55 -2.82 8.97
N GLU A 200 -9.03 -3.29 10.09
CA GLU A 200 -9.31 -2.79 11.43
C GLU A 200 -8.10 -2.09 12.08
N VAL A 201 -7.05 -1.75 11.30
CA VAL A 201 -5.80 -1.18 11.85
C VAL A 201 -6.03 0.00 12.79
N ALA A 202 -6.99 0.87 12.50
CA ALA A 202 -7.33 2.04 13.29
C ALA A 202 -8.58 1.86 14.16
N ARG A 203 -9.23 0.68 14.18
CA ARG A 203 -10.53 0.50 14.86
C ARG A 203 -10.49 0.92 16.34
N GLY A 204 -11.31 1.92 16.66
CA GLY A 204 -11.42 2.47 18.00
C GLY A 204 -10.22 3.29 18.47
N LYS A 205 -9.20 3.48 17.63
CA LYS A 205 -7.94 4.15 17.98
C LYS A 205 -7.96 5.65 17.71
N HIS A 206 -7.04 6.34 18.35
CA HIS A 206 -6.65 7.71 18.03
C HIS A 206 -5.48 7.69 17.06
N VAL A 207 -5.70 8.12 15.83
CA VAL A 207 -4.70 8.20 14.78
C VAL A 207 -4.22 9.64 14.59
N ALA A 208 -2.91 9.87 14.64
CA ALA A 208 -2.30 11.14 14.29
C ALA A 208 -1.72 11.04 12.86
N ILE A 209 -2.21 11.88 11.94
CA ILE A 209 -1.73 11.93 10.55
C ILE A 209 -0.86 13.16 10.38
N LEU A 210 0.40 12.93 9.99
CA LEU A 210 1.45 13.94 9.97
C LEU A 210 1.89 14.30 8.53
N GLY A 211 1.87 15.58 8.19
CA GLY A 211 2.45 16.16 6.98
C GLY A 211 3.62 17.11 7.30
N LEU A 212 4.22 17.72 6.26
CA LEU A 212 5.43 18.55 6.36
C LEU A 212 5.17 20.05 6.62
N GLY A 213 3.91 20.45 6.79
CA GLY A 213 3.57 21.86 7.00
C GLY A 213 3.91 22.37 8.42
N PRO A 214 3.89 23.71 8.62
CA PRO A 214 4.32 24.34 9.87
C PRO A 214 3.58 23.88 11.14
N SER A 215 2.32 23.49 11.03
CA SER A 215 1.56 23.02 12.20
C SER A 215 2.06 21.70 12.79
N LEU A 216 3.03 21.03 12.15
CA LEU A 216 3.72 19.87 12.70
C LEU A 216 4.44 20.21 14.03
N ASP A 217 4.90 21.44 14.21
CA ASP A 217 5.53 21.88 15.45
C ASP A 217 4.61 21.73 16.67
N GLN A 218 3.29 21.86 16.48
CA GLN A 218 2.35 21.63 17.57
C GLN A 218 2.26 20.15 18.00
N TYR A 219 2.38 19.22 17.05
CA TYR A 219 2.47 17.79 17.39
C TYR A 219 3.73 17.51 18.22
N LEU A 220 4.87 18.06 17.82
CA LEU A 220 6.13 17.91 18.56
C LEU A 220 6.04 18.50 19.97
N ASP A 221 5.46 19.67 20.11
CA ASP A 221 5.26 20.32 21.42
C ASP A 221 4.32 19.50 22.32
N ILE A 222 3.22 19.01 21.79
CA ILE A 222 2.26 18.19 22.52
C ILE A 222 2.92 16.89 23.01
N THR A 223 3.55 16.15 22.12
CA THR A 223 4.17 14.86 22.46
C THR A 223 5.33 15.03 23.44
N LYS A 224 6.12 16.08 23.29
CA LYS A 224 7.19 16.43 24.23
C LYS A 224 6.64 16.72 25.63
N ARG A 225 5.57 17.52 25.74
CA ARG A 225 4.92 17.85 27.03
C ARG A 225 4.29 16.64 27.70
N LEU A 226 3.74 15.71 26.92
CA LEU A 226 3.12 14.50 27.44
C LEU A 226 4.13 13.38 27.76
N GLY A 227 5.39 13.52 27.34
CA GLY A 227 6.44 12.52 27.55
C GLY A 227 6.44 11.37 26.54
N GLY A 228 5.96 11.60 25.32
CA GLY A 228 6.03 10.68 24.19
C GLY A 228 4.74 10.57 23.38
N ARG A 229 4.86 10.05 22.15
CA ARG A 229 3.74 9.90 21.22
C ARG A 229 2.62 9.00 21.76
N SER A 230 2.99 7.90 22.44
CA SER A 230 2.05 6.92 22.99
C SER A 230 1.14 7.48 24.10
N LYS A 231 1.45 8.68 24.63
CA LYS A 231 0.59 9.40 25.56
C LYS A 231 -0.39 10.33 24.87
N PHE A 232 -0.20 10.56 23.57
CA PHE A 232 -1.06 11.43 22.77
C PHE A 232 -1.98 10.64 21.83
N CYS A 233 -1.47 9.64 21.13
CA CYS A 233 -2.22 8.83 20.14
C CYS A 233 -1.77 7.38 20.14
N ASP A 234 -2.60 6.51 19.59
CA ASP A 234 -2.34 5.07 19.48
C ASP A 234 -1.52 4.75 18.23
N GLU A 235 -1.76 5.49 17.13
CA GLU A 235 -1.11 5.29 15.84
C GLU A 235 -0.58 6.63 15.31
N VAL A 236 0.59 6.59 14.67
CA VAL A 236 1.18 7.72 13.95
C VAL A 236 1.35 7.33 12.47
N TRP A 237 0.65 8.05 11.61
CA TRP A 237 0.72 7.86 10.18
C TRP A 237 1.39 9.05 9.52
N ALA A 238 2.37 8.82 8.65
CA ALA A 238 3.12 9.87 7.98
C ALA A 238 2.77 9.99 6.51
N ILE A 239 2.92 11.18 5.97
CA ILE A 239 2.77 11.47 4.54
C ILE A 239 4.13 11.64 3.90
N ASN A 240 4.39 10.85 2.83
CA ASN A 240 5.59 10.96 2.00
C ASN A 240 6.91 10.87 2.81
N ALA A 241 7.86 11.76 2.54
CA ALA A 241 9.21 11.75 3.13
C ALA A 241 9.24 11.93 4.66
N LEU A 242 8.12 12.30 5.30
CA LEU A 242 8.08 12.44 6.75
C LEU A 242 8.30 11.11 7.47
N GLY A 243 8.01 9.99 6.83
CA GLY A 243 8.28 8.66 7.37
C GLY A 243 9.76 8.33 7.55
N ASP A 244 10.68 9.06 6.91
CA ASP A 244 12.14 8.96 7.15
C ASP A 244 12.57 9.67 8.43
N VAL A 245 11.76 10.62 8.90
CA VAL A 245 12.10 11.50 10.03
C VAL A 245 11.46 11.04 11.33
N PHE A 246 10.28 10.43 11.25
CA PHE A 246 9.48 10.02 12.39
C PHE A 246 9.35 8.49 12.46
N ASP A 247 9.32 7.98 13.67
CA ASP A 247 8.92 6.61 13.96
C ASP A 247 7.40 6.50 13.77
N CYS A 248 6.97 5.89 12.69
CA CYS A 248 5.59 5.80 12.24
C CYS A 248 5.11 4.35 12.23
N ASP A 249 3.80 4.16 12.43
CA ASP A 249 3.16 2.84 12.32
C ASP A 249 2.74 2.56 10.87
N LEU A 250 2.43 3.63 10.10
CA LEU A 250 2.04 3.56 8.69
C LEU A 250 2.50 4.79 7.94
N ILE A 251 2.84 4.64 6.66
CA ILE A 251 3.22 5.74 5.78
C ILE A 251 2.32 5.71 4.55
N PHE A 252 1.90 6.88 4.09
CA PHE A 252 1.19 7.03 2.83
C PHE A 252 2.08 7.73 1.81
N HIS A 253 2.33 7.05 0.69
CA HIS A 253 3.10 7.56 -0.44
C HIS A 253 2.42 7.13 -1.74
N MET A 254 1.48 7.95 -2.22
CA MET A 254 0.60 7.59 -3.33
C MET A 254 1.19 7.86 -4.71
N ASP A 255 2.36 8.50 -4.78
CA ASP A 255 3.09 8.69 -6.04
C ASP A 255 3.64 7.36 -6.57
N ASP A 256 3.53 7.12 -7.88
CA ASP A 256 4.13 5.93 -8.51
C ASP A 256 5.67 6.02 -8.47
N VAL A 257 6.29 5.13 -7.71
CA VAL A 257 7.76 5.11 -7.50
C VAL A 257 8.53 4.94 -8.81
N ARG A 258 7.98 4.29 -9.83
CA ARG A 258 8.63 4.12 -11.16
C ARG A 258 8.75 5.45 -11.89
N ILE A 259 7.72 6.29 -11.81
CA ILE A 259 7.77 7.65 -12.36
C ILE A 259 8.78 8.49 -11.60
N GLN A 260 8.83 8.31 -10.28
CA GLN A 260 9.80 9.00 -9.44
C GLN A 260 11.24 8.54 -9.69
N GLU A 261 11.49 7.25 -9.97
CA GLU A 261 12.80 6.74 -10.38
C GLU A 261 13.30 7.40 -11.68
N ILE A 262 12.42 7.58 -12.67
CA ILE A 262 12.76 8.31 -13.91
C ILE A 262 13.16 9.75 -13.59
N ARG A 263 12.40 10.43 -12.72
CA ARG A 263 12.71 11.81 -12.28
C ARG A 263 14.00 11.89 -11.48
N ALA A 264 14.23 10.93 -10.58
CA ALA A 264 15.45 10.86 -9.78
C ALA A 264 16.70 10.59 -10.64
N THR A 265 16.57 9.78 -11.71
CA THR A 265 17.66 9.58 -12.68
C THR A 265 18.06 10.88 -13.38
N ALA A 266 17.10 11.73 -13.72
CA ALA A 266 17.35 13.04 -14.30
C ALA A 266 17.92 14.06 -13.29
N ALA A 267 17.67 13.87 -11.99
CA ALA A 267 18.11 14.77 -10.91
C ALA A 267 18.57 13.96 -9.68
N PRO A 268 19.78 13.35 -9.70
CA PRO A 268 20.24 12.42 -8.65
C PRO A 268 20.43 13.04 -7.25
N ALA A 269 20.60 14.36 -7.17
CA ALA A 269 20.71 15.10 -5.91
C ALA A 269 19.37 15.65 -5.40
N SER A 270 18.25 15.27 -6.00
CA SER A 270 16.93 15.74 -5.62
C SER A 270 16.41 15.06 -4.34
N ASN A 271 15.47 15.73 -3.67
CA ASN A 271 14.75 15.15 -2.53
C ASN A 271 14.01 13.86 -2.92
N ILE A 272 13.57 13.73 -4.18
CA ILE A 272 12.93 12.53 -4.70
C ILE A 272 13.93 11.36 -4.68
N ALA A 273 15.16 11.58 -5.14
CA ALA A 273 16.20 10.54 -5.12
C ALA A 273 16.55 10.08 -3.69
N ALA A 274 16.64 11.03 -2.75
CA ALA A 274 16.87 10.71 -1.33
C ALA A 274 15.70 9.90 -0.74
N MET A 275 14.48 10.30 -1.02
CA MET A 275 13.26 9.60 -0.57
C MET A 275 13.17 8.17 -1.14
N LEU A 276 13.42 7.97 -2.43
CA LEU A 276 13.42 6.64 -3.04
C LEU A 276 14.47 5.72 -2.42
N LYS A 277 15.65 6.25 -2.10
CA LYS A 277 16.69 5.49 -1.40
C LYS A 277 16.22 5.02 -0.02
N TRP A 278 15.56 5.89 0.73
CA TRP A 278 15.00 5.54 2.02
C TRP A 278 13.83 4.56 1.92
N LEU A 279 12.89 4.73 0.96
CA LEU A 279 11.74 3.83 0.76
C LEU A 279 12.16 2.36 0.56
N LYS A 280 13.34 2.10 -0.03
CA LYS A 280 13.88 0.73 -0.17
C LYS A 280 14.20 0.06 1.16
N THR A 281 14.34 0.83 2.24
CA THR A 281 14.73 0.37 3.58
C THR A 281 13.68 0.73 4.64
N ALA A 282 12.50 1.20 4.25
CA ALA A 282 11.43 1.55 5.16
C ALA A 282 11.05 0.36 6.07
N LYS A 283 10.89 0.63 7.36
CA LYS A 283 10.68 -0.39 8.40
C LYS A 283 9.21 -0.68 8.69
N CYS A 284 8.33 0.25 8.36
CA CYS A 284 6.89 0.09 8.52
C CYS A 284 6.22 0.03 7.14
N PRO A 285 4.97 -0.46 7.04
CA PRO A 285 4.24 -0.52 5.78
C PRO A 285 4.09 0.86 5.14
N VAL A 286 4.29 0.93 3.83
CA VAL A 286 4.12 2.14 3.03
C VAL A 286 2.96 1.94 2.07
N VAL A 287 1.85 2.59 2.33
CA VAL A 287 0.64 2.55 1.50
C VAL A 287 0.88 3.36 0.23
N THR A 288 0.64 2.76 -0.91
CA THR A 288 0.90 3.35 -2.22
C THR A 288 -0.16 2.97 -3.24
N SER A 289 -0.17 3.66 -4.37
CA SER A 289 -1.07 3.33 -5.48
C SER A 289 -0.73 2.01 -6.17
N ARG A 290 0.55 1.65 -6.22
CA ARG A 290 1.05 0.41 -6.83
C ARG A 290 2.31 -0.07 -6.12
N ALA A 291 2.34 -1.35 -5.72
CA ALA A 291 3.54 -1.97 -5.21
C ALA A 291 4.58 -2.14 -6.31
N HIS A 292 5.86 -2.08 -5.94
CA HIS A 292 6.98 -2.23 -6.87
C HIS A 292 8.04 -3.17 -6.29
N PRO A 293 8.60 -4.11 -7.08
CA PRO A 293 9.55 -5.13 -6.62
C PRO A 293 10.77 -4.60 -5.85
N GLY A 294 11.29 -3.44 -6.23
CA GLY A 294 12.45 -2.84 -5.57
C GLY A 294 12.17 -2.19 -4.20
N TYR A 295 10.92 -2.23 -3.71
CA TYR A 295 10.48 -1.54 -2.50
C TYR A 295 9.64 -2.47 -1.60
N PRO A 296 10.27 -3.28 -0.76
CA PRO A 296 9.59 -4.39 -0.05
C PRO A 296 8.53 -3.95 0.97
N ALA A 297 8.57 -2.70 1.46
CA ALA A 297 7.59 -2.16 2.39
C ALA A 297 6.33 -1.61 1.72
N LEU A 298 6.29 -1.51 0.39
CA LEU A 298 5.11 -0.99 -0.33
C LEU A 298 3.93 -1.95 -0.24
N VAL A 299 2.78 -1.42 0.15
CA VAL A 299 1.48 -2.10 0.20
C VAL A 299 0.48 -1.28 -0.60
N GLU A 300 -0.26 -1.93 -1.48
CA GLU A 300 -1.24 -1.21 -2.29
C GLU A 300 -2.42 -0.74 -1.43
N PHE A 301 -2.84 0.49 -1.69
CA PHE A 301 -4.06 1.06 -1.09
C PHE A 301 -5.27 0.25 -1.57
N PRO A 302 -6.16 -0.22 -0.68
CA PRO A 302 -7.33 -1.00 -1.04
C PRO A 302 -8.41 -0.09 -1.64
N LEU A 303 -8.16 0.41 -2.87
CA LEU A 303 -8.96 1.50 -3.47
C LEU A 303 -10.43 1.10 -3.60
N GLU A 304 -10.73 -0.04 -4.21
CA GLU A 304 -12.11 -0.46 -4.47
C GLU A 304 -12.90 -0.70 -3.18
N GLU A 305 -12.28 -1.29 -2.16
CA GLU A 305 -12.90 -1.52 -0.86
C GLU A 305 -13.22 -0.18 -0.17
N VAL A 306 -12.30 0.78 -0.22
CA VAL A 306 -12.48 2.12 0.35
C VAL A 306 -13.57 2.88 -0.41
N LEU A 307 -13.55 2.87 -1.75
CA LEU A 307 -14.58 3.53 -2.57
C LEU A 307 -15.96 2.94 -2.33
N ASN A 308 -16.07 1.61 -2.29
CA ASN A 308 -17.34 0.93 -2.04
C ASN A 308 -17.88 1.20 -0.64
N HIS A 309 -16.99 1.26 0.37
CA HIS A 309 -17.39 1.54 1.76
C HIS A 309 -17.81 3.01 1.98
N LEU A 310 -17.06 3.96 1.40
CA LEU A 310 -17.24 5.38 1.70
C LEU A 310 -18.11 6.12 0.68
N GLY A 311 -18.25 5.58 -0.54
CA GLY A 311 -19.12 6.11 -1.59
C GLY A 311 -18.59 7.36 -2.28
N HIS A 312 -17.29 7.66 -2.18
CA HIS A 312 -16.67 8.86 -2.75
C HIS A 312 -15.29 8.56 -3.34
N ASP A 313 -15.01 9.14 -4.51
CA ASP A 313 -13.79 8.98 -5.31
C ASP A 313 -12.95 10.28 -5.42
N TYR A 314 -13.09 11.18 -4.46
CA TYR A 314 -12.43 12.49 -4.49
C TYR A 314 -11.07 12.46 -3.79
N PHE A 315 -10.00 12.23 -4.57
CA PHE A 315 -8.61 12.15 -4.10
C PHE A 315 -7.68 12.91 -5.04
N ASN A 316 -7.07 13.98 -4.60
CA ASN A 316 -6.19 14.81 -5.42
C ASN A 316 -4.75 14.98 -4.86
N THR A 317 -4.50 14.49 -3.65
CA THR A 317 -3.17 14.46 -3.01
C THR A 317 -3.08 13.22 -2.11
N THR A 318 -1.89 12.94 -1.54
CA THR A 318 -1.68 11.78 -0.66
C THR A 318 -2.47 11.87 0.66
N ALA A 319 -2.62 13.07 1.24
CA ALA A 319 -3.25 13.24 2.54
C ALA A 319 -4.73 12.75 2.62
N PRO A 320 -5.60 13.02 1.64
CA PRO A 320 -6.96 12.48 1.59
C PRO A 320 -7.03 10.95 1.69
N TYR A 321 -6.08 10.22 1.06
CA TYR A 321 -6.05 8.76 1.16
C TYR A 321 -5.83 8.29 2.59
N ALA A 322 -4.94 8.93 3.34
CA ALA A 322 -4.70 8.59 4.74
C ALA A 322 -5.94 8.83 5.62
N ILE A 323 -6.66 9.94 5.39
CA ILE A 323 -7.88 10.26 6.14
C ILE A 323 -9.00 9.29 5.78
N ALA A 324 -9.23 9.03 4.49
CA ALA A 324 -10.23 8.07 4.03
C ALA A 324 -9.94 6.66 4.56
N PHE A 325 -8.67 6.26 4.59
CA PHE A 325 -8.25 4.98 5.15
C PHE A 325 -8.49 4.91 6.66
N ALA A 326 -8.23 5.98 7.41
CA ALA A 326 -8.55 6.05 8.83
C ALA A 326 -10.07 5.92 9.09
N ILE A 327 -10.90 6.51 8.25
CA ILE A 327 -12.36 6.34 8.30
C ILE A 327 -12.74 4.88 8.01
N HIS A 328 -12.20 4.33 6.92
CA HIS A 328 -12.49 2.96 6.47
C HIS A 328 -12.12 1.92 7.51
N THR A 329 -10.97 2.08 8.16
CA THR A 329 -10.46 1.17 9.19
C THR A 329 -11.00 1.46 10.61
N GLY A 330 -11.94 2.40 10.75
CA GLY A 330 -12.74 2.60 11.96
C GLY A 330 -12.07 3.39 13.07
N ALA A 331 -11.25 4.40 12.75
CA ALA A 331 -10.66 5.29 13.75
C ALA A 331 -11.73 5.96 14.62
N ALA A 332 -11.48 6.09 15.93
CA ALA A 332 -12.33 6.83 16.84
C ALA A 332 -11.99 8.34 16.86
N THR A 333 -10.71 8.66 16.68
CA THR A 333 -10.22 10.04 16.64
C THR A 333 -9.16 10.18 15.54
N ILE A 334 -9.24 11.25 14.77
CA ILE A 334 -8.23 11.64 13.78
C ILE A 334 -7.69 13.00 14.17
N SER A 335 -6.37 13.09 14.40
CA SER A 335 -5.64 14.34 14.58
C SER A 335 -4.76 14.60 13.37
N VAL A 336 -4.83 15.80 12.80
CA VAL A 336 -4.10 16.14 11.57
C VAL A 336 -3.12 17.28 11.88
N PHE A 337 -1.84 17.08 11.55
CA PHE A 337 -0.79 18.10 11.72
C PHE A 337 0.06 18.21 10.45
N GLY A 338 0.59 19.39 10.17
CA GLY A 338 1.47 19.62 9.03
C GLY A 338 0.78 19.53 7.65
N MET A 339 -0.53 19.72 7.61
CA MET A 339 -1.32 19.79 6.37
C MET A 339 -1.90 21.20 6.20
N ASP A 340 -1.03 22.19 6.11
CA ASP A 340 -1.42 23.60 6.22
C ASP A 340 -1.67 24.27 4.86
N PHE A 341 -1.34 23.59 3.75
CA PHE A 341 -1.57 24.06 2.39
C PHE A 341 -1.09 25.51 2.12
N THR A 342 0.09 25.84 2.62
CA THR A 342 0.73 27.16 2.49
C THR A 342 1.69 27.21 1.29
N TYR A 343 1.38 26.52 0.20
CA TYR A 343 2.22 26.51 -1.00
C TYR A 343 2.19 27.86 -1.73
N PRO A 344 3.30 28.22 -2.43
CA PRO A 344 3.31 29.41 -3.28
C PRO A 344 2.29 29.38 -4.40
N ASN A 345 1.95 28.18 -4.93
CA ASN A 345 0.88 28.00 -5.89
C ASN A 345 -0.47 27.91 -5.14
N VAL A 346 -1.18 29.01 -5.11
CA VAL A 346 -2.49 29.12 -4.42
C VAL A 346 -3.51 28.11 -4.96
N HIS A 347 -3.56 27.89 -6.27
CA HIS A 347 -4.51 26.95 -6.88
C HIS A 347 -4.28 25.51 -6.40
N ASP A 348 -3.03 25.05 -6.34
CA ASP A 348 -2.72 23.71 -5.84
C ASP A 348 -2.98 23.62 -4.33
N ALA A 349 -2.72 24.69 -3.57
CA ALA A 349 -3.01 24.77 -2.16
C ALA A 349 -4.51 24.66 -1.87
N GLU A 350 -5.34 25.44 -2.57
CA GLU A 350 -6.82 25.42 -2.45
C GLU A 350 -7.39 24.04 -2.81
N LYS A 351 -6.91 23.46 -3.91
CA LYS A 351 -7.33 22.13 -4.37
C LYS A 351 -7.06 21.03 -3.35
N GLY A 352 -5.84 21.02 -2.79
CA GLY A 352 -5.44 20.07 -1.76
C GLY A 352 -6.22 20.27 -0.46
N ARG A 353 -6.36 21.53 -0.02
CA ARG A 353 -7.12 21.91 1.17
C ARG A 353 -8.58 21.45 1.09
N ALA A 354 -9.26 21.78 -0.02
CA ALA A 354 -10.66 21.40 -0.23
C ALA A 354 -10.88 19.89 -0.15
N CYS A 355 -9.98 19.09 -0.72
CA CYS A 355 -10.07 17.65 -0.70
C CYS A 355 -9.86 17.08 0.72
N VAL A 356 -8.90 17.61 1.48
CA VAL A 356 -8.68 17.21 2.89
C VAL A 356 -9.88 17.60 3.75
N GLU A 357 -10.40 18.83 3.60
CA GLU A 357 -11.56 19.31 4.35
C GLU A 357 -12.82 18.49 4.04
N PHE A 358 -13.01 18.06 2.78
CA PHE A 358 -14.08 17.13 2.40
C PHE A 358 -13.99 15.83 3.23
N TRP A 359 -12.82 15.20 3.28
CA TRP A 359 -12.65 13.94 4.01
C TRP A 359 -12.74 14.11 5.53
N LEU A 360 -12.29 15.23 6.09
CA LEU A 360 -12.51 15.56 7.50
C LEU A 360 -14.01 15.74 7.82
N GLY A 361 -14.75 16.37 6.90
CA GLY A 361 -16.21 16.46 6.99
C GLY A 361 -16.89 15.10 6.96
N GLN A 362 -16.43 14.18 6.08
CA GLN A 362 -16.91 12.80 6.01
C GLN A 362 -16.61 12.01 7.30
N ALA A 363 -15.44 12.22 7.89
CA ALA A 363 -15.07 11.62 9.19
C ALA A 363 -15.99 12.12 10.30
N HIS A 364 -16.20 13.44 10.39
CA HIS A 364 -17.07 14.06 11.39
C HIS A 364 -18.52 13.57 11.27
N ALA A 365 -19.05 13.49 10.05
CA ALA A 365 -20.40 13.00 9.78
C ALA A 365 -20.62 11.54 10.23
N ARG A 366 -19.55 10.75 10.31
CA ARG A 366 -19.55 9.37 10.81
C ARG A 366 -19.26 9.26 12.31
N GLY A 367 -19.23 10.38 13.03
CA GLY A 367 -19.00 10.42 14.48
C GLY A 367 -17.53 10.32 14.91
N ILE A 368 -16.59 10.38 13.97
CA ILE A 368 -15.16 10.38 14.30
C ILE A 368 -14.76 11.75 14.84
N LYS A 369 -14.08 11.77 15.96
CA LYS A 369 -13.57 13.01 16.56
C LYS A 369 -12.41 13.55 15.73
N ILE A 370 -12.50 14.84 15.34
CA ILE A 370 -11.44 15.51 14.59
C ILE A 370 -10.72 16.50 15.50
N ASN A 371 -9.39 16.44 15.53
CA ASN A 371 -8.54 17.42 16.19
C ASN A 371 -7.67 18.12 15.16
N LEU A 372 -7.71 19.43 15.12
CA LEU A 372 -6.90 20.28 14.26
C LEU A 372 -6.01 21.20 15.10
N PRO A 373 -4.76 21.43 14.68
CA PRO A 373 -3.90 22.43 15.31
C PRO A 373 -4.49 23.83 15.17
N LYS A 374 -4.20 24.69 16.13
CA LYS A 374 -4.67 26.09 16.09
C LYS A 374 -3.94 26.96 15.06
N THR A 375 -2.88 26.45 14.45
CA THR A 375 -2.08 27.17 13.45
C THR A 375 -2.37 26.71 12.02
N THR A 376 -3.23 25.70 11.83
CA THR A 376 -3.56 25.23 10.49
C THR A 376 -4.63 26.07 9.79
N THR A 377 -4.51 26.17 8.48
CA THR A 377 -5.53 26.81 7.62
C THR A 377 -6.77 25.93 7.43
N LEU A 378 -6.67 24.61 7.73
CA LEU A 378 -7.78 23.68 7.58
C LEU A 378 -9.00 24.12 8.43
N MET A 379 -10.17 24.20 7.77
CA MET A 379 -11.44 24.63 8.36
C MET A 379 -11.30 25.97 9.12
N ASP A 380 -10.38 26.81 8.68
CA ASP A 380 -10.03 28.09 9.28
C ASP A 380 -9.71 28.01 10.79
N SER A 381 -9.12 26.86 11.23
CA SER A 381 -8.83 26.58 12.63
C SER A 381 -7.91 27.61 13.29
N MET A 382 -7.06 28.28 12.51
CA MET A 382 -6.19 29.35 12.97
C MET A 382 -6.93 30.66 13.36
N TYR A 383 -8.15 30.83 12.88
CA TYR A 383 -8.93 32.03 13.19
C TYR A 383 -9.83 31.84 14.42
N PRO A 384 -10.11 32.92 15.17
CA PRO A 384 -11.05 32.87 16.27
C PRO A 384 -12.48 32.54 15.76
N ARG A 385 -13.30 32.03 16.64
CA ARG A 385 -14.68 31.62 16.31
C ARG A 385 -15.48 32.75 15.64
N SER A 386 -15.32 33.97 16.10
CA SER A 386 -16.01 35.16 15.54
C SER A 386 -15.72 35.35 14.05
N SER A 387 -14.48 35.13 13.61
CA SER A 387 -14.09 35.28 12.20
C SER A 387 -14.47 34.08 11.32
N ARG A 388 -14.88 32.95 11.95
CA ARG A 388 -15.33 31.73 11.24
C ARG A 388 -16.83 31.65 11.03
N LEU A 389 -17.58 32.57 11.63
CA LEU A 389 -19.04 32.63 11.56
C LEU A 389 -19.44 33.84 10.72
N TYR A 390 -19.53 33.63 9.39
CA TYR A 390 -19.90 34.69 8.47
C TYR A 390 -21.23 35.34 8.92
N GLY A 391 -21.24 36.68 8.99
CA GLY A 391 -22.40 37.44 9.43
C GLY A 391 -22.56 37.63 10.94
N TYR A 392 -21.74 36.93 11.77
CA TYR A 392 -21.75 37.05 13.24
C TYR A 392 -20.49 37.74 13.81
N ASP A 393 -19.69 38.36 12.94
CA ASP A 393 -18.53 39.13 13.38
C ASP A 393 -18.97 40.38 14.16
N THR A 394 -18.23 40.68 15.22
CA THR A 394 -18.46 41.88 16.03
C THR A 394 -17.67 43.09 15.54
N LEU A 395 -16.64 42.83 14.73
CA LEU A 395 -15.77 43.88 14.16
C LEU A 395 -15.71 43.73 12.64
N ASP A 396 -15.76 44.85 11.97
CA ASP A 396 -15.40 44.96 10.55
C ASP A 396 -13.93 45.40 10.46
N VAL A 397 -13.14 44.77 9.62
CA VAL A 397 -11.73 45.05 9.44
C VAL A 397 -11.48 45.55 8.02
N GLY A 398 -11.32 46.83 7.89
CA GLY A 398 -10.85 47.48 6.68
C GLY A 398 -9.35 47.62 6.65
N PHE A 399 -8.76 47.74 5.49
CA PHE A 399 -7.33 48.07 5.35
C PHE A 399 -7.19 49.22 4.39
N ASN A 400 -6.20 50.07 4.69
CA ASN A 400 -5.86 51.24 3.86
C ASN A 400 -4.36 51.24 3.59
N ILE A 401 -3.98 51.43 2.32
CA ILE A 401 -2.56 51.60 1.98
C ILE A 401 -2.23 53.06 2.13
N GLN A 402 -1.33 53.39 3.04
CA GLN A 402 -0.89 54.77 3.27
C GLN A 402 -0.01 55.29 2.13
N GLN A 403 0.17 56.58 2.02
CA GLN A 403 1.03 57.19 0.98
C GLN A 403 2.51 56.71 1.04
N ASP A 404 2.97 56.20 2.19
CA ASP A 404 4.29 55.59 2.36
C ASP A 404 4.33 54.08 2.01
N GLY A 405 3.25 53.53 1.45
CA GLY A 405 3.13 52.14 1.06
C GLY A 405 2.85 51.16 2.22
N LYS A 406 2.67 51.68 3.45
CA LYS A 406 2.35 50.82 4.60
C LYS A 406 0.85 50.51 4.69
N LEU A 407 0.57 49.30 5.09
CA LEU A 407 -0.79 48.83 5.34
C LEU A 407 -1.25 49.33 6.72
N LYS A 408 -2.36 50.07 6.76
CA LYS A 408 -3.04 50.44 7.99
C LYS A 408 -4.32 49.63 8.13
N LEU A 409 -4.48 48.89 9.21
CA LEU A 409 -5.71 48.21 9.58
C LEU A 409 -6.62 49.16 10.31
N GLU A 410 -7.90 49.19 9.89
CA GLU A 410 -8.97 49.96 10.57
C GLU A 410 -10.00 48.98 11.07
N PHE A 411 -10.32 49.06 12.36
CA PHE A 411 -11.32 48.23 13.03
C PHE A 411 -12.55 49.08 13.32
N LYS A 412 -13.73 48.61 12.87
CA LYS A 412 -15.04 49.26 13.17
C LYS A 412 -15.94 48.25 13.85
N GLU A 413 -16.58 48.66 14.94
CA GLU A 413 -17.61 47.87 15.59
C GLU A 413 -18.85 47.77 14.67
N ARG A 414 -19.38 46.56 14.45
CA ARG A 414 -20.54 46.33 13.57
C ARG A 414 -21.77 47.08 13.99
N GLU A 415 -21.98 47.29 15.30
CA GLU A 415 -23.07 48.09 15.80
C GLU A 415 -23.04 49.58 15.37
N LYS A 416 -21.87 50.05 14.88
CA LYS A 416 -21.68 51.40 14.42
C LYS A 416 -21.64 51.50 12.87
N LEU A 417 -21.84 50.37 12.19
CA LEU A 417 -21.96 50.36 10.73
C LEU A 417 -23.30 50.87 10.29
N PRO A 418 -23.42 51.41 9.06
CA PRO A 418 -24.70 51.80 8.49
C PRO A 418 -25.64 50.58 8.46
N THR A 419 -26.92 50.85 8.65
CA THR A 419 -27.96 49.84 8.51
C THR A 419 -28.02 49.29 7.09
N ALA A 420 -28.58 48.09 6.91
CA ALA A 420 -28.75 47.47 5.59
C ALA A 420 -29.49 48.40 4.63
N ALA A 421 -30.50 49.17 5.11
CA ALA A 421 -31.24 50.15 4.32
C ALA A 421 -30.40 51.35 3.90
N GLU A 422 -29.45 51.76 4.71
CA GLU A 422 -28.50 52.84 4.38
C GLU A 422 -27.44 52.38 3.39
N ILE A 423 -26.94 51.15 3.52
CA ILE A 423 -26.04 50.53 2.53
C ILE A 423 -26.74 50.37 1.18
N GLU A 424 -27.98 49.85 1.18
CA GLU A 424 -28.78 49.62 -0.01
C GLU A 424 -29.00 50.88 -0.82
N ARG A 425 -29.17 52.02 -0.14
CA ARG A 425 -29.31 53.36 -0.81
C ARG A 425 -28.02 53.80 -1.50
N LEU A 426 -26.86 53.26 -1.13
CA LEU A 426 -25.58 53.57 -1.73
C LEU A 426 -25.28 52.72 -2.97
N TYR A 427 -26.03 51.59 -3.15
CA TYR A 427 -25.86 50.73 -4.30
C TYR A 427 -26.48 51.31 -5.58
N ASP A 428 -25.73 51.37 -6.64
CA ASP A 428 -26.25 51.68 -7.97
C ASP A 428 -26.64 50.36 -8.64
N HIS A 429 -27.92 50.01 -8.54
CA HIS A 429 -28.49 48.81 -9.14
C HIS A 429 -28.44 48.81 -10.68
N SER A 430 -28.11 49.95 -11.31
CA SER A 430 -27.90 50.04 -12.75
C SER A 430 -26.47 49.70 -13.18
N ALA A 431 -25.54 49.69 -12.24
CA ALA A 431 -24.15 49.39 -12.52
C ALA A 431 -23.89 47.88 -12.60
N PRO A 432 -23.00 47.40 -13.49
CA PRO A 432 -22.62 46.00 -13.54
C PRO A 432 -22.02 45.53 -12.20
N ILE A 433 -22.35 44.33 -11.75
CA ILE A 433 -21.90 43.70 -10.49
C ILE A 433 -20.35 43.79 -10.34
N SER A 434 -19.60 43.62 -11.44
CA SER A 434 -18.16 43.77 -11.49
C SER A 434 -17.63 45.14 -11.05
N LYS A 435 -18.42 46.21 -11.17
CA LYS A 435 -18.06 47.55 -10.72
C LYS A 435 -18.45 47.83 -9.27
N GLN A 436 -19.39 47.09 -8.72
CA GLN A 436 -19.86 47.28 -7.34
C GLN A 436 -18.92 46.71 -6.31
N HIS A 437 -18.12 45.67 -6.66
CA HIS A 437 -17.20 45.00 -5.73
C HIS A 437 -15.75 45.55 -5.72
N THR A 438 -15.38 46.43 -6.66
CA THR A 438 -13.97 46.88 -6.77
C THR A 438 -13.62 48.08 -5.87
N GLY A 439 -14.58 48.68 -5.18
CA GLY A 439 -14.32 49.81 -4.25
C GLY A 439 -13.61 51.01 -4.85
N THR A 440 -13.36 51.02 -6.16
CA THR A 440 -12.75 52.15 -6.87
C THR A 440 -13.84 53.17 -7.23
N LYS A 441 -14.03 54.17 -6.38
CA LYS A 441 -14.47 55.46 -6.88
C LYS A 441 -13.30 56.06 -7.67
N GLU A 442 -13.51 56.31 -8.97
CA GLU A 442 -12.66 57.27 -9.70
C GLU A 442 -12.64 58.63 -9.01
#